data_857024cb229ac1f37147e906e5ccb45f
#
_entry.id   857024cb229ac1f37147e906e5ccb45f
#
_cell.length_a   1.000
_cell.length_b   1.000
_cell.length_c   1.000
_cell.angle_alpha   90.00
_cell.angle_beta   90.00
_cell.angle_gamma   90.00
#
_symmetry.space_group_name_H-M   'P 1'
#
loop_
_entity.id
_entity.type
_entity.pdbx_description
1 polymer ?
#
loop_
_entity_poly.entity_id
_entity_poly.type
_entity_poly.pdbx_seq_one_letter_code
_entity_poly.pdbx_strand_id
1 'polypeptide(L)'
;MSTVTAIILARNEEKHIVDCIKSIQFADEILVIDDGSTDQTVPLATNLGAKVIPHPLNGDWSQQRRFGISQAHCEWILFIDSDERVSPQLAKS
;
A
#
# COMPACT_ATOMS: atom_id res chain seq x y z
N MET A 1 -11.58 13.65 13.93
CA MET A 1 -11.51 12.21 13.70
C MET A 1 -10.15 11.83 13.15
N SER A 2 -9.61 10.72 13.61
CA SER A 2 -8.34 10.24 13.09
C SER A 2 -8.53 9.62 11.71
N THR A 3 -7.61 9.88 10.80
CA THR A 3 -7.62 9.32 9.46
C THR A 3 -6.40 8.41 9.27
N VAL A 4 -6.52 7.44 8.40
CA VAL A 4 -5.48 6.41 8.20
C VAL A 4 -5.11 6.31 6.73
N THR A 5 -3.82 6.37 6.45
CA THR A 5 -3.26 6.00 5.15
C THR A 5 -2.65 4.62 5.28
N ALA A 6 -3.12 3.68 4.45
CA ALA A 6 -2.49 2.37 4.34
C ALA A 6 -1.48 2.41 3.19
N ILE A 7 -0.26 1.98 3.46
CA ILE A 7 0.82 1.98 2.47
C ILE A 7 1.25 0.55 2.19
N ILE A 8 1.18 0.16 0.92
CA ILE A 8 1.60 -1.15 0.45
C ILE A 8 2.83 -0.98 -0.43
N LEU A 9 3.92 -1.66 -0.09
CA LEU A 9 5.10 -1.72 -0.95
C LEU A 9 4.97 -2.97 -1.81
N ALA A 10 4.90 -2.80 -3.13
CA ALA A 10 4.57 -3.90 -4.02
C ALA A 10 5.52 -4.03 -5.20
N ARG A 11 5.73 -5.29 -5.60
CA ARG A 11 6.41 -5.62 -6.85
C ARG A 11 5.93 -6.99 -7.30
N ASN A 12 5.23 -7.03 -8.46
CA ASN A 12 4.71 -8.28 -9.04
C ASN A 12 3.88 -9.10 -8.04
N GLU A 13 2.87 -8.44 -7.47
CA GLU A 13 1.99 -9.02 -6.46
C GLU A 13 0.56 -9.22 -6.95
N GLU A 14 0.36 -9.47 -8.25
CA GLU A 14 -0.98 -9.59 -8.81
C GLU A 14 -1.83 -10.66 -8.13
N LYS A 15 -1.20 -11.69 -7.58
CA LYS A 15 -1.94 -12.78 -6.89
C LYS A 15 -2.47 -12.35 -5.53
N HIS A 16 -1.86 -11.35 -4.90
CA HIS A 16 -2.17 -10.97 -3.53
C HIS A 16 -2.73 -9.57 -3.39
N ILE A 17 -2.47 -8.69 -4.36
CA ILE A 17 -2.78 -7.27 -4.20
C ILE A 17 -4.28 -7.00 -4.02
N VAL A 18 -5.13 -7.76 -4.73
CA VAL A 18 -6.59 -7.56 -4.65
C VAL A 18 -7.08 -7.86 -3.24
N ASP A 19 -6.75 -9.03 -2.71
CA ASP A 19 -7.17 -9.42 -1.37
C ASP A 19 -6.57 -8.52 -0.30
N CYS A 20 -5.32 -8.11 -0.50
CA CYS A 20 -4.65 -7.19 0.41
C CYS A 20 -5.42 -5.87 0.49
N ILE A 21 -5.74 -5.26 -0.65
CA ILE A 21 -6.46 -3.99 -0.69
C ILE A 21 -7.87 -4.15 -0.11
N LYS A 22 -8.54 -5.27 -0.40
CA LYS A 22 -9.87 -5.52 0.16
C LYS A 22 -9.85 -5.60 1.68
N SER A 23 -8.76 -6.07 2.27
CA SER A 23 -8.64 -6.20 3.73
C SER A 23 -8.42 -4.85 4.42
N ILE A 24 -8.08 -3.80 3.68
CA ILE A 24 -7.78 -2.48 4.26
C ILE A 24 -8.72 -1.39 3.75
N GLN A 25 -9.94 -1.74 3.35
CA GLN A 25 -10.92 -0.76 2.86
C GLN A 25 -11.38 0.21 3.94
N PHE A 26 -11.09 -0.07 5.22
CA PHE A 26 -11.37 0.87 6.30
C PHE A 26 -10.47 2.10 6.24
N ALA A 27 -9.33 2.03 5.53
CA ALA A 27 -8.39 3.14 5.45
C ALA A 27 -8.99 4.30 4.64
N ASP A 28 -8.67 5.51 5.04
CA ASP A 28 -9.15 6.71 4.34
C ASP A 28 -8.38 6.93 3.05
N GLU A 29 -7.12 6.49 3.02
CA GLU A 29 -6.26 6.59 1.85
C GLU A 29 -5.48 5.30 1.70
N ILE A 30 -5.39 4.78 0.47
CA ILE A 30 -4.60 3.59 0.17
C ILE A 30 -3.55 3.96 -0.86
N LEU A 31 -2.29 3.84 -0.49
CA LEU A 31 -1.15 4.09 -1.39
C LEU A 31 -0.45 2.78 -1.69
N VAL A 32 -0.19 2.53 -2.96
CA VAL A 32 0.65 1.42 -3.39
C VAL A 32 1.92 2.02 -3.98
N ILE A 33 3.03 1.78 -3.33
CA ILE A 33 4.33 2.20 -3.84
C ILE A 33 4.88 1.04 -4.64
N ASP A 34 4.92 1.23 -5.95
CA ASP A 34 5.24 0.15 -6.89
C ASP A 34 6.69 0.18 -7.33
N ASP A 35 7.40 -0.93 -7.10
CA ASP A 35 8.81 -1.08 -7.47
C ASP A 35 8.93 -1.75 -8.85
N GLY A 36 8.30 -1.15 -9.87
CA GLY A 36 8.45 -1.60 -11.23
C GLY A 36 7.77 -2.92 -11.58
N SER A 37 6.54 -3.12 -11.12
CA SER A 37 5.77 -4.32 -11.46
C SER A 37 5.58 -4.46 -12.96
N THR A 38 5.78 -5.67 -13.47
CA THR A 38 5.59 -5.99 -14.89
C THR A 38 4.33 -6.82 -15.13
N ASP A 39 3.62 -7.20 -14.08
CA ASP A 39 2.38 -7.97 -14.13
C ASP A 39 1.16 -7.04 -14.00
N GLN A 40 0.01 -7.58 -13.55
CA GLN A 40 -1.24 -6.83 -13.42
C GLN A 40 -1.40 -6.11 -12.08
N THR A 41 -0.35 -6.04 -11.26
CA THR A 41 -0.41 -5.40 -9.94
C THR A 41 -0.96 -3.98 -10.02
N VAL A 42 -0.41 -3.15 -10.88
CA VAL A 42 -0.80 -1.74 -10.98
C VAL A 42 -2.25 -1.57 -11.46
N PRO A 43 -2.69 -2.22 -12.57
CA PRO A 43 -4.08 -2.10 -12.99
C PRO A 43 -5.07 -2.59 -11.95
N LEU A 44 -4.77 -3.72 -11.27
CA LEU A 44 -5.66 -4.27 -10.26
C LEU A 44 -5.80 -3.33 -9.07
N ALA A 45 -4.69 -2.78 -8.59
CA ALA A 45 -4.71 -1.84 -7.47
C ALA A 45 -5.47 -0.57 -7.83
N THR A 46 -5.26 -0.04 -9.01
CA THR A 46 -5.93 1.16 -9.49
C THR A 46 -7.44 0.94 -9.57
N ASN A 47 -7.87 -0.21 -10.07
CA ASN A 47 -9.30 -0.53 -10.17
C ASN A 47 -9.99 -0.62 -8.82
N LEU A 48 -9.25 -0.91 -7.76
CA LEU A 48 -9.80 -1.00 -6.41
C LEU A 48 -9.74 0.32 -5.65
N GLY A 49 -9.34 1.39 -6.33
CA GLY A 49 -9.33 2.73 -5.73
C GLY A 49 -8.04 3.12 -5.05
N ALA A 50 -7.01 2.30 -5.13
CA ALA A 50 -5.71 2.66 -4.57
C ALA A 50 -4.99 3.65 -5.47
N LYS A 51 -4.24 4.55 -4.85
CA LYS A 51 -3.35 5.43 -5.58
C LYS A 51 -2.01 4.73 -5.75
N VAL A 52 -1.63 4.44 -6.97
CA VAL A 52 -0.36 3.75 -7.25
C VAL A 52 0.69 4.77 -7.65
N ILE A 53 1.82 4.73 -6.95
CA ILE A 53 2.94 5.63 -7.20
C ILE A 53 4.17 4.78 -7.54
N PRO A 54 4.68 4.87 -8.77
CA PRO A 54 5.90 4.13 -9.11
C PRO A 54 7.11 4.77 -8.43
N HIS A 55 7.89 3.94 -7.76
CA HIS A 55 9.11 4.40 -7.10
C HIS A 55 10.05 3.21 -6.93
N PRO A 56 11.17 3.17 -7.66
CA PRO A 56 12.10 2.05 -7.58
C PRO A 56 12.68 1.89 -6.17
N LEU A 57 12.74 0.65 -5.72
CA LEU A 57 13.26 0.32 -4.39
C LEU A 57 14.77 0.56 -4.29
N ASN A 58 15.52 0.22 -5.34
CA ASN A 58 16.97 0.34 -5.39
C ASN A 58 17.67 -0.36 -4.22
N GLY A 59 17.05 -1.43 -3.69
CA GLY A 59 17.61 -2.19 -2.60
C GLY A 59 17.49 -1.55 -1.23
N ASP A 60 16.83 -0.41 -1.10
CA ASP A 60 16.73 0.31 0.18
C ASP A 60 15.27 0.40 0.64
N TRP A 61 14.87 -0.53 1.53
CA TRP A 61 13.53 -0.57 2.08
C TRP A 61 13.22 0.64 2.97
N SER A 62 14.21 1.17 3.68
CA SER A 62 14.02 2.34 4.53
C SER A 62 13.66 3.56 3.70
N GLN A 63 14.34 3.74 2.57
CA GLN A 63 14.06 4.84 1.67
C GLN A 63 12.68 4.72 1.06
N GLN A 64 12.28 3.49 0.69
CA GLN A 64 10.97 3.23 0.12
C GLN A 64 9.85 3.57 1.11
N ARG A 65 10.03 3.20 2.37
CA ARG A 65 9.08 3.53 3.43
C ARG A 65 8.98 5.04 3.65
N ARG A 66 10.11 5.72 3.69
CA ARG A 66 10.12 7.18 3.83
C ARG A 66 9.43 7.86 2.67
N PHE A 67 9.63 7.35 1.46
CA PHE A 67 8.94 7.88 0.30
C PHE A 67 7.42 7.73 0.47
N GLY A 68 6.96 6.54 0.87
CA GLY A 68 5.54 6.30 1.12
C GLY A 68 4.97 7.28 2.15
N ILE A 69 5.68 7.48 3.24
CA ILE A 69 5.25 8.41 4.29
C ILE A 69 5.14 9.84 3.73
N SER A 70 6.07 10.24 2.88
CA SER A 70 6.06 11.59 2.31
C SER A 70 4.85 11.82 1.39
N GLN A 71 4.24 10.76 0.87
CA GLN A 71 3.07 10.83 0.00
C GLN A 71 1.76 10.69 0.76
N ALA A 72 1.81 10.34 2.04
CA ALA A 72 0.60 10.12 2.84
C ALA A 72 0.01 11.46 3.29
N HIS A 73 -1.32 11.52 3.33
CA HIS A 73 -2.06 12.74 3.71
C HIS A 73 -2.81 12.59 5.02
N CYS A 74 -2.81 11.40 5.60
CA CYS A 74 -3.59 11.13 6.80
C CYS A 74 -2.72 11.17 8.06
N GLU A 75 -3.39 11.25 9.21
CA GLU A 75 -2.75 11.35 10.51
C GLU A 75 -2.02 10.07 10.91
N TRP A 76 -2.63 8.93 10.61
CA TRP A 76 -2.08 7.61 10.95
C TRP A 76 -1.59 6.91 9.72
N ILE A 77 -0.51 6.15 9.86
CA ILE A 77 0.08 5.39 8.77
C ILE A 77 0.15 3.92 9.16
N LEU A 78 -0.38 3.07 8.28
CA LEU A 78 -0.32 1.62 8.43
C LEU A 78 0.47 1.06 7.26
N PHE A 79 1.59 0.40 7.55
CA PHE A 79 2.33 -0.34 6.53
C PHE A 79 1.86 -1.78 6.51
N ILE A 80 1.67 -2.32 5.31
CA ILE A 80 1.25 -3.70 5.15
C ILE A 80 1.96 -4.30 3.92
N ASP A 81 2.46 -5.53 4.07
CA ASP A 81 3.01 -6.25 2.93
C ASP A 81 1.88 -6.77 2.06
N SER A 82 2.12 -6.83 0.75
CA SER A 82 1.07 -7.19 -0.21
C SER A 82 0.48 -8.57 -0.01
N ASP A 83 1.22 -9.48 0.63
CA ASP A 83 0.73 -10.83 0.94
C ASP A 83 0.09 -10.94 2.33
N GLU A 84 0.01 -9.85 3.07
CA GLU A 84 -0.61 -9.82 4.40
C GLU A 84 -2.08 -9.48 4.33
N ARG A 85 -2.80 -9.85 5.40
CA ARG A 85 -4.20 -9.45 5.59
C ARG A 85 -4.33 -8.85 6.97
N VAL A 86 -4.99 -7.71 7.04
CA VAL A 86 -5.11 -6.96 8.31
C VAL A 86 -6.40 -7.34 9.00
N SER A 87 -6.29 -7.74 10.27
CA SER A 87 -7.48 -7.89 11.11
C SER A 87 -7.86 -6.51 11.68
N PRO A 88 -9.11 -6.33 12.11
CA PRO A 88 -9.54 -5.04 12.66
C PRO A 88 -8.70 -4.56 13.84
N GLN A 89 -8.13 -5.48 14.61
CA GLN A 89 -7.30 -5.14 15.77
C GLN A 89 -5.99 -4.46 15.37
N LEU A 90 -5.53 -4.67 14.14
CA LEU A 90 -4.27 -4.12 13.64
C LEU A 90 -4.47 -2.83 12.84
N ALA A 91 -5.69 -2.37 12.70
CA ALA A 91 -6.00 -1.20 11.89
C ALA A 91 -5.42 0.08 12.48
N LYS A 92 -5.09 0.08 13.74
CA LYS A 92 -4.50 1.23 14.41
C LYS A 92 -3.06 0.89 14.79
N SER A 93 -2.13 1.52 14.17
CA SER A 93 -0.70 1.28 14.42
C SER A 93 -0.04 2.49 15.07
#